data_7ecdce173381fe69ab55a37424ff6c5e
#
_entry.id   7ecdce173381fe69ab55a37424ff6c5e
#
_cell.length_a   1.000
_cell.length_b   1.000
_cell.length_c   1.000
_cell.angle_alpha   90.00
_cell.angle_beta   90.00
_cell.angle_gamma   90.00
#
_symmetry.space_group_name_H-M   'P 1'
#
loop_
_entity.id
_entity.type
_entity.pdbx_description
1 polymer ?
#
loop_
_entity_poly.entity_id
_entity_poly.type
_entity_poly.pdbx_seq_one_letter_code
_entity_poly.pdbx_strand_id
1 'polypeptide(L)'
;TARRAEEYLRESGVADCCYLSPEFEFYIFDQVDYAYDRNRVYFHVESSEAPWEGSRGGFYLGPKGGYHASPPADRLMELRGAIVSYLEREGIPVKYHHHEVGGAGEVEIEVGFEELLRAADNTLFIKYAVRNIAYQHGKSATFMPKPLPGYPGNGMHLHQYLVKGGKNIFYDPNGYGGMGELGLCYIGGLLAHGASLMAFTNPSTNSYRRLIPGFEAPVAFTFGLANRSAAIRIPSYITDPERQRLELRTIDATCNPYLAFSAVLMAGLDGIERGIDPRRSGYGPCEKNLYQLSQKERSKIRFAPSSLSEALKALEQDHEYLLRGGVFTEEQLDMWLKAKQEEVAEFYDKPHPYEYVLYYDL
;
A
#
# COMPACT_ATOMS: atom_id res chain seq x y z
N THR A 1 8.80 -6.71 -17.25
CA THR A 1 8.52 -7.40 -15.96
C THR A 1 7.07 -7.85 -15.90
N ALA A 2 6.04 -6.95 -15.89
CA ALA A 2 4.64 -7.33 -15.65
C ALA A 2 4.07 -8.34 -16.66
N ARG A 3 4.27 -8.13 -17.97
CA ARG A 3 3.87 -9.11 -18.99
C ARG A 3 4.55 -10.47 -18.79
N ARG A 4 5.84 -10.46 -18.48
CA ARG A 4 6.57 -11.71 -18.21
C ARG A 4 6.07 -12.42 -16.94
N ALA A 5 5.64 -11.68 -15.93
CA ALA A 5 5.03 -12.26 -14.73
C ALA A 5 3.71 -12.99 -15.05
N GLU A 6 2.85 -12.42 -15.90
CA GLU A 6 1.62 -13.10 -16.36
C GLU A 6 1.92 -14.32 -17.23
N GLU A 7 2.94 -14.25 -18.09
CA GLU A 7 3.40 -15.40 -18.88
C GLU A 7 3.90 -16.52 -17.96
N TYR A 8 4.75 -16.17 -16.98
CA TYR A 8 5.28 -17.15 -16.03
C TYR A 8 4.18 -17.78 -15.16
N LEU A 9 3.17 -17.00 -14.74
CA LEU A 9 2.02 -17.55 -14.05
C LEU A 9 1.35 -18.67 -14.85
N ARG A 10 1.12 -18.46 -16.14
CA ARG A 10 0.54 -19.48 -17.03
C ARG A 10 1.48 -20.66 -17.26
N GLU A 11 2.77 -20.40 -17.48
CA GLU A 11 3.80 -21.44 -17.68
C GLU A 11 3.96 -22.35 -16.44
N SER A 12 3.84 -21.77 -15.23
CA SER A 12 3.89 -22.52 -13.97
C SER A 12 2.74 -23.52 -13.82
N GLY A 13 1.66 -23.31 -14.57
CA GLY A 13 0.46 -24.12 -14.47
C GLY A 13 -0.34 -23.92 -13.17
N VAL A 14 0.03 -22.97 -12.34
CA VAL A 14 -0.69 -22.66 -11.09
C VAL A 14 -2.03 -22.00 -11.40
N ALA A 15 -2.04 -20.97 -12.23
CA ALA A 15 -3.25 -20.25 -12.62
C ALA A 15 -3.13 -19.66 -14.02
N ASP A 16 -4.27 -19.20 -14.58
CA ASP A 16 -4.34 -18.57 -15.88
C ASP A 16 -4.20 -17.05 -15.79
N CYS A 17 -4.80 -16.46 -14.73
CA CYS A 17 -4.85 -15.02 -14.50
C CYS A 17 -4.64 -14.67 -13.03
N CYS A 18 -4.00 -13.51 -12.80
CA CYS A 18 -3.92 -12.83 -11.51
C CYS A 18 -4.75 -11.54 -11.58
N TYR A 19 -5.77 -11.44 -10.75
CA TYR A 19 -6.62 -10.25 -10.65
C TYR A 19 -6.23 -9.39 -9.47
N LEU A 20 -6.08 -8.09 -9.71
CA LEU A 20 -5.66 -7.08 -8.75
C LEU A 20 -6.66 -5.93 -8.72
N SER A 21 -6.94 -5.42 -7.52
CA SER A 21 -7.81 -4.27 -7.29
C SER A 21 -7.15 -3.38 -6.23
N PRO A 22 -6.47 -2.30 -6.61
CA PRO A 22 -5.90 -1.37 -5.65
C PRO A 22 -6.96 -0.44 -5.04
N GLU A 23 -6.78 -0.12 -3.75
CA GLU A 23 -7.44 0.96 -3.02
C GLU A 23 -6.46 2.12 -2.90
N PHE A 24 -6.79 3.28 -3.47
CA PHE A 24 -5.90 4.43 -3.48
C PHE A 24 -6.26 5.40 -2.35
N GLU A 25 -5.42 5.52 -1.34
CA GLU A 25 -5.46 6.60 -0.36
C GLU A 25 -4.55 7.74 -0.83
N PHE A 26 -5.01 8.99 -0.71
CA PHE A 26 -4.22 10.17 -1.05
C PHE A 26 -4.78 11.42 -0.38
N TYR A 27 -3.93 12.43 -0.20
CA TYR A 27 -4.36 13.75 0.27
C TYR A 27 -4.59 14.73 -0.88
N ILE A 28 -5.61 15.56 -0.72
CA ILE A 28 -5.87 16.73 -1.57
C ILE A 28 -5.76 17.98 -0.69
N PHE A 29 -4.81 18.85 -1.03
CA PHE A 29 -4.52 20.09 -0.32
C PHE A 29 -4.93 21.31 -1.13
N ASP A 30 -5.28 22.41 -0.45
CA ASP A 30 -5.55 23.70 -1.08
C ASP A 30 -4.25 24.34 -1.59
N GLN A 31 -3.17 24.25 -0.79
CA GLN A 31 -1.85 24.75 -1.17
C GLN A 31 -0.77 23.88 -0.54
N VAL A 32 0.30 23.68 -1.30
CA VAL A 32 1.54 23.05 -0.81
C VAL A 32 2.70 23.92 -1.25
N ASP A 33 3.53 24.32 -0.29
CA ASP A 33 4.75 25.09 -0.50
C ASP A 33 5.91 24.43 0.25
N TYR A 34 7.04 24.23 -0.40
CA TYR A 34 8.22 23.63 0.23
C TYR A 34 9.51 24.15 -0.40
N ALA A 35 10.55 24.21 0.42
CA ALA A 35 11.90 24.53 -0.04
C ALA A 35 12.94 23.71 0.72
N TYR A 36 14.03 23.42 0.06
CA TYR A 36 15.24 22.87 0.62
C TYR A 36 16.44 23.66 0.09
N ASP A 37 16.71 24.80 0.74
CA ASP A 37 17.82 25.70 0.45
C ASP A 37 18.94 25.48 1.47
N ARG A 38 20.12 26.10 1.26
CA ARG A 38 21.26 25.99 2.17
C ARG A 38 21.00 26.51 3.60
N ASN A 39 20.08 27.46 3.73
CA ASN A 39 19.79 28.17 4.99
C ASN A 39 18.30 28.12 5.36
N ARG A 40 17.48 27.44 4.58
CA ARG A 40 16.03 27.37 4.81
C ARG A 40 15.48 26.03 4.32
N VAL A 41 14.88 25.26 5.24
CA VAL A 41 14.21 24.01 4.95
C VAL A 41 12.82 24.07 5.59
N TYR A 42 11.78 23.88 4.79
CA TYR A 42 10.43 23.86 5.29
C TYR A 42 9.49 23.12 4.31
N PHE A 43 8.36 22.72 4.81
CA PHE A 43 7.14 22.52 4.03
C PHE A 43 5.98 23.23 4.74
N HIS A 44 5.04 23.74 3.96
CA HIS A 44 3.82 24.37 4.41
C HIS A 44 2.66 23.82 3.61
N VAL A 45 1.58 23.42 4.29
CA VAL A 45 0.42 22.80 3.69
C VAL A 45 -0.83 23.49 4.21
N GLU A 46 -1.70 23.92 3.30
CA GLU A 46 -3.02 24.44 3.62
C GLU A 46 -4.12 23.45 3.19
N SER A 47 -5.10 23.27 4.06
CA SER A 47 -6.28 22.48 3.83
C SER A 47 -7.51 23.11 4.47
N SER A 48 -8.50 23.41 3.67
CA SER A 48 -9.76 24.00 4.12
C SER A 48 -10.57 23.09 5.06
N GLU A 49 -10.19 21.82 5.19
CA GLU A 49 -10.80 20.87 6.13
C GLU A 49 -10.05 20.81 7.47
N ALA A 50 -8.84 21.35 7.52
CA ALA A 50 -7.98 21.24 8.67
C ALA A 50 -8.29 22.31 9.74
N PRO A 51 -8.13 21.98 11.04
CA PRO A 51 -8.43 22.90 12.14
C PRO A 51 -7.47 24.10 12.25
N TRP A 52 -6.30 24.08 11.61
CA TRP A 52 -5.34 25.21 11.63
C TRP A 52 -5.74 26.37 10.71
N GLU A 53 -6.64 26.18 9.77
CA GLU A 53 -7.22 27.21 8.91
C GLU A 53 -8.07 28.25 9.68
N GLY A 54 -8.41 27.97 10.90
CA GLY A 54 -8.81 28.89 11.98
C GLY A 54 -10.09 29.69 11.85
N SER A 55 -10.76 29.84 10.69
CA SER A 55 -11.79 30.86 10.59
C SER A 55 -12.93 30.65 9.58
N ARG A 56 -12.95 29.59 8.81
CA ARG A 56 -13.94 29.47 7.72
C ARG A 56 -15.03 28.47 8.01
N GLY A 57 -16.01 28.86 8.82
CA GLY A 57 -17.33 28.21 8.89
C GLY A 57 -17.48 27.09 9.92
N GLY A 58 -16.49 26.80 10.77
CA GLY A 58 -16.64 25.91 11.93
C GLY A 58 -16.78 24.41 11.63
N PHE A 59 -16.60 23.97 10.38
CA PHE A 59 -16.70 22.57 9.99
C PHE A 59 -15.30 22.04 9.65
N TYR A 60 -14.54 21.68 10.69
CA TYR A 60 -13.20 21.13 10.57
C TYR A 60 -13.18 19.67 10.96
N LEU A 61 -12.27 18.92 10.33
CA LEU A 61 -12.01 17.53 10.63
C LEU A 61 -10.70 17.44 11.44
N GLY A 62 -10.78 16.85 12.62
CA GLY A 62 -9.59 16.56 13.42
C GLY A 62 -8.72 15.47 12.77
N PRO A 63 -7.48 15.24 13.27
CA PRO A 63 -6.52 14.34 12.64
C PRO A 63 -7.02 12.90 12.37
N LYS A 64 -8.05 12.44 13.09
CA LYS A 64 -8.67 11.12 12.92
C LYS A 64 -10.19 11.21 12.77
N GLY A 65 -10.71 12.34 12.36
CA GLY A 65 -12.16 12.60 12.31
C GLY A 65 -12.80 12.54 10.93
N GLY A 66 -12.04 12.16 9.90
CA GLY A 66 -12.49 12.25 8.50
C GLY A 66 -13.23 11.03 7.96
N TYR A 67 -13.13 9.86 8.61
CA TYR A 67 -13.67 8.61 8.04
C TYR A 67 -15.17 8.70 7.79
N HIS A 68 -15.56 8.55 6.50
CA HIS A 68 -16.94 8.73 6.01
C HIS A 68 -17.56 10.09 6.36
N ALA A 69 -16.75 11.14 6.54
CA ALA A 69 -17.27 12.48 6.67
C ALA A 69 -18.16 12.86 5.48
N SER A 70 -19.15 13.71 5.75
CA SER A 70 -20.09 14.20 4.74
C SER A 70 -20.09 15.74 4.70
N PRO A 71 -20.54 16.36 3.61
CA PRO A 71 -20.73 17.80 3.56
C PRO A 71 -21.60 18.32 4.73
N PRO A 72 -21.29 19.49 5.31
CA PRO A 72 -20.32 20.48 4.84
C PRO A 72 -18.89 20.29 5.37
N ALA A 73 -18.62 19.27 6.20
CA ALA A 73 -17.27 18.99 6.72
C ALA A 73 -16.36 18.40 5.64
N ASP A 74 -16.88 17.45 4.88
CA ASP A 74 -16.23 16.95 3.65
C ASP A 74 -16.39 17.97 2.53
N ARG A 75 -15.35 18.71 2.24
CA ARG A 75 -15.30 19.73 1.17
C ARG A 75 -14.76 19.19 -0.16
N LEU A 76 -14.37 17.92 -0.18
CA LEU A 76 -13.75 17.27 -1.33
C LEU A 76 -14.70 16.33 -2.07
N MET A 77 -15.93 16.15 -1.61
CA MET A 77 -16.91 15.21 -2.19
C MET A 77 -17.14 15.47 -3.69
N GLU A 78 -17.33 16.73 -4.10
CA GLU A 78 -17.58 17.08 -5.51
C GLU A 78 -16.34 16.81 -6.37
N LEU A 79 -15.14 17.14 -5.87
CA LEU A 79 -13.89 16.90 -6.57
C LEU A 79 -13.62 15.38 -6.73
N ARG A 80 -13.86 14.58 -5.68
CA ARG A 80 -13.79 13.11 -5.80
C ARG A 80 -14.80 12.59 -6.82
N GLY A 81 -16.03 13.09 -6.80
CA GLY A 81 -17.06 12.77 -7.78
C GLY A 81 -16.63 13.07 -9.22
N ALA A 82 -15.97 14.21 -9.43
CA ALA A 82 -15.42 14.58 -10.76
C ALA A 82 -14.31 13.61 -11.19
N ILE A 83 -13.40 13.23 -10.27
CA ILE A 83 -12.35 12.24 -10.54
C ILE A 83 -12.97 10.91 -10.91
N VAL A 84 -13.91 10.40 -10.12
CA VAL A 84 -14.58 9.12 -10.36
C VAL A 84 -15.30 9.11 -11.70
N SER A 85 -16.08 10.15 -12.00
CA SER A 85 -16.78 10.26 -13.28
C SER A 85 -15.83 10.29 -14.48
N TYR A 86 -14.65 10.86 -14.32
CA TYR A 86 -13.61 10.83 -15.34
C TYR A 86 -13.05 9.40 -15.52
N LEU A 87 -12.68 8.73 -14.44
CA LEU A 87 -12.14 7.36 -14.48
C LEU A 87 -13.12 6.37 -15.13
N GLU A 88 -14.41 6.45 -14.78
CA GLU A 88 -15.45 5.60 -15.36
C GLU A 88 -15.62 5.85 -16.87
N ARG A 89 -15.54 7.09 -17.34
CA ARG A 89 -15.57 7.40 -18.79
C ARG A 89 -14.37 6.82 -19.53
N GLU A 90 -13.22 6.71 -18.87
CA GLU A 90 -12.01 6.09 -19.44
C GLU A 90 -12.02 4.54 -19.30
N GLY A 91 -13.14 3.97 -18.81
CA GLY A 91 -13.33 2.53 -18.70
C GLY A 91 -12.68 1.90 -17.48
N ILE A 92 -12.36 2.69 -16.45
CA ILE A 92 -11.87 2.19 -15.15
C ILE A 92 -13.05 2.17 -14.18
N PRO A 93 -13.59 0.97 -13.85
CA PRO A 93 -14.72 0.87 -12.96
C PRO A 93 -14.33 1.23 -11.53
N VAL A 94 -15.04 2.17 -10.92
CA VAL A 94 -14.86 2.54 -9.52
C VAL A 94 -15.89 1.82 -8.66
N LYS A 95 -15.47 1.19 -7.57
CA LYS A 95 -16.37 0.50 -6.63
C LYS A 95 -17.02 1.48 -5.68
N TYR A 96 -16.20 2.31 -5.02
CA TYR A 96 -16.64 3.38 -4.12
C TYR A 96 -15.52 4.41 -3.93
N HIS A 97 -15.91 5.55 -3.35
CA HIS A 97 -14.99 6.58 -2.88
C HIS A 97 -15.56 7.24 -1.64
N HIS A 98 -14.70 7.67 -0.75
CA HIS A 98 -15.11 8.37 0.47
C HIS A 98 -13.99 9.27 1.02
N HIS A 99 -14.34 10.10 2.02
CA HIS A 99 -13.34 10.75 2.84
C HIS A 99 -12.71 9.73 3.78
N GLU A 100 -11.38 9.73 3.87
CA GLU A 100 -10.62 8.80 4.71
C GLU A 100 -10.36 9.39 6.10
N VAL A 101 -9.67 8.64 6.99
CA VAL A 101 -9.49 8.97 8.40
C VAL A 101 -8.81 10.33 8.62
N GLY A 102 -7.86 10.71 7.78
CA GLY A 102 -7.10 11.95 7.91
C GLY A 102 -7.89 13.21 7.56
N GLY A 103 -8.34 13.92 8.59
CA GLY A 103 -9.22 15.06 8.46
C GLY A 103 -8.69 16.31 7.76
N ALA A 104 -7.47 16.28 7.22
CA ALA A 104 -6.89 17.37 6.45
C ALA A 104 -6.94 17.13 4.93
N GLY A 105 -7.94 16.40 4.46
CA GLY A 105 -8.18 16.16 3.05
C GLY A 105 -7.70 14.78 2.56
N GLU A 106 -7.63 13.78 3.43
CA GLU A 106 -7.37 12.40 3.04
C GLU A 106 -8.63 11.78 2.42
N VAL A 107 -8.47 11.14 1.29
CA VAL A 107 -9.56 10.54 0.52
C VAL A 107 -9.13 9.17 -0.02
N GLU A 108 -10.12 8.31 -0.27
CA GLU A 108 -9.92 6.98 -0.84
C GLU A 108 -10.78 6.77 -2.08
N ILE A 109 -10.20 6.05 -3.05
CA ILE A 109 -10.89 5.52 -4.23
C ILE A 109 -10.49 4.06 -4.40
N GLU A 110 -11.47 3.14 -4.36
CA GLU A 110 -11.27 1.73 -4.72
C GLU A 110 -11.79 1.45 -6.12
N VAL A 111 -10.98 0.78 -6.94
CA VAL A 111 -11.33 0.43 -8.33
C VAL A 111 -11.67 -1.04 -8.48
N GLY A 112 -12.20 -1.42 -9.64
CA GLY A 112 -12.51 -2.80 -9.98
C GLY A 112 -11.27 -3.69 -10.14
N PHE A 113 -11.50 -5.01 -10.16
CA PHE A 113 -10.45 -5.98 -10.44
C PHE A 113 -10.08 -5.97 -11.92
N GLU A 114 -8.78 -6.00 -12.19
CA GLU A 114 -8.21 -6.13 -13.53
C GLU A 114 -7.04 -7.13 -13.51
N GLU A 115 -6.69 -7.70 -14.65
CA GLU A 115 -5.48 -8.50 -14.79
C GLU A 115 -4.24 -7.67 -14.48
N LEU A 116 -3.18 -8.29 -14.02
CA LEU A 116 -1.99 -7.65 -13.43
C LEU A 116 -1.44 -6.51 -14.28
N LEU A 117 -1.19 -6.73 -15.58
CA LEU A 117 -0.64 -5.68 -16.47
C LEU A 117 -1.62 -4.52 -16.60
N ARG A 118 -2.91 -4.80 -16.79
CA ARG A 118 -3.95 -3.77 -16.92
C ARG A 118 -4.12 -3.01 -15.60
N ALA A 119 -4.08 -3.68 -14.46
CA ALA A 119 -4.12 -3.02 -13.15
C ALA A 119 -2.92 -2.08 -12.94
N ALA A 120 -1.73 -2.46 -13.43
CA ALA A 120 -0.55 -1.60 -13.37
C ALA A 120 -0.69 -0.35 -14.28
N ASP A 121 -1.19 -0.52 -15.52
CA ASP A 121 -1.50 0.59 -16.44
C ASP A 121 -2.52 1.55 -15.80
N ASN A 122 -3.62 1.00 -15.29
CA ASN A 122 -4.67 1.77 -14.63
C ASN A 122 -4.14 2.52 -13.40
N THR A 123 -3.25 1.92 -12.62
CA THR A 123 -2.64 2.57 -11.44
C THR A 123 -1.88 3.85 -11.83
N LEU A 124 -1.08 3.82 -12.89
CA LEU A 124 -0.38 5.02 -13.36
C LEU A 124 -1.35 6.06 -13.91
N PHE A 125 -2.34 5.63 -14.68
CA PHE A 125 -3.35 6.50 -15.23
C PHE A 125 -4.19 7.18 -14.15
N ILE A 126 -4.63 6.46 -13.11
CA ILE A 126 -5.38 7.00 -11.98
C ILE A 126 -4.57 8.09 -11.27
N LYS A 127 -3.30 7.81 -10.97
CA LYS A 127 -2.40 8.79 -10.32
C LYS A 127 -2.22 10.05 -11.17
N TYR A 128 -2.14 9.89 -12.49
CA TYR A 128 -2.09 11.00 -13.44
C TYR A 128 -3.40 11.79 -13.43
N ALA A 129 -4.55 11.12 -13.58
CA ALA A 129 -5.87 11.73 -13.62
C ALA A 129 -6.18 12.51 -12.34
N VAL A 130 -5.96 11.89 -11.17
CA VAL A 130 -6.18 12.52 -9.86
C VAL A 130 -5.41 13.84 -9.73
N ARG A 131 -4.11 13.85 -10.07
CA ARG A 131 -3.29 15.06 -9.97
C ARG A 131 -3.75 16.15 -10.92
N ASN A 132 -4.08 15.79 -12.17
CA ASN A 132 -4.50 16.78 -13.17
C ASN A 132 -5.88 17.36 -12.85
N ILE A 133 -6.84 16.54 -12.42
CA ILE A 133 -8.17 17.01 -12.05
C ILE A 133 -8.09 17.88 -10.79
N ALA A 134 -7.33 17.49 -9.77
CA ALA A 134 -7.09 18.31 -8.60
C ALA A 134 -6.50 19.68 -8.99
N TYR A 135 -5.50 19.70 -9.86
CA TYR A 135 -4.88 20.93 -10.37
C TYR A 135 -5.89 21.83 -11.10
N GLN A 136 -6.77 21.26 -11.94
CA GLN A 136 -7.82 22.01 -12.64
C GLN A 136 -8.82 22.66 -11.66
N HIS A 137 -8.97 22.10 -10.45
CA HIS A 137 -9.79 22.65 -9.38
C HIS A 137 -9.02 23.55 -8.39
N GLY A 138 -7.81 23.98 -8.76
CA GLY A 138 -6.96 24.85 -7.92
C GLY A 138 -6.41 24.17 -6.67
N LYS A 139 -6.29 22.83 -6.67
CA LYS A 139 -5.81 22.03 -5.55
C LYS A 139 -4.59 21.19 -5.95
N SER A 140 -3.93 20.60 -4.95
CA SER A 140 -2.78 19.71 -5.14
C SER A 140 -3.06 18.35 -4.51
N ALA A 141 -2.92 17.28 -5.29
CA ALA A 141 -3.08 15.91 -4.82
C ALA A 141 -1.73 15.20 -4.67
N THR A 142 -1.56 14.48 -3.55
CA THR A 142 -0.34 13.71 -3.27
C THR A 142 -0.65 12.29 -2.81
N PHE A 143 0.06 11.33 -3.38
CA PHE A 143 0.11 9.93 -2.95
C PHE A 143 1.30 9.65 -2.02
N MET A 144 1.90 10.68 -1.45
CA MET A 144 3.00 10.56 -0.49
C MET A 144 2.52 9.76 0.73
N PRO A 145 3.22 8.69 1.15
CA PRO A 145 2.74 7.79 2.20
C PRO A 145 2.53 8.48 3.56
N LYS A 146 3.31 9.50 3.86
CA LYS A 146 3.17 10.27 5.11
C LYS A 146 3.44 11.76 4.84
N PRO A 147 2.45 12.50 4.34
CA PRO A 147 2.63 13.91 4.02
C PRO A 147 2.58 14.83 5.26
N LEU A 148 1.85 14.43 6.31
CA LEU A 148 1.61 15.25 7.49
C LEU A 148 2.01 14.55 8.79
N PRO A 149 2.72 15.24 9.71
CA PRO A 149 2.95 14.70 11.04
C PRO A 149 1.66 14.68 11.86
N GLY A 150 1.46 13.61 12.65
CA GLY A 150 0.26 13.48 13.51
C GLY A 150 -1.03 13.08 12.80
N TYR A 151 -1.05 13.01 11.48
CA TYR A 151 -2.17 12.52 10.68
C TYR A 151 -1.91 11.09 10.18
N PRO A 152 -2.95 10.33 9.78
CA PRO A 152 -2.79 9.06 9.08
C PRO A 152 -1.95 9.20 7.81
N GLY A 153 -1.47 8.10 7.30
CA GLY A 153 -0.70 8.06 6.05
C GLY A 153 -1.40 7.22 5.00
N ASN A 154 -1.11 7.49 3.74
CA ASN A 154 -1.71 6.87 2.58
C ASN A 154 -1.15 5.48 2.30
N GLY A 155 -2.01 4.47 2.20
CA GLY A 155 -1.73 3.17 1.60
C GLY A 155 -2.15 3.12 0.13
N MET A 156 -1.86 1.99 -0.47
CA MET A 156 -2.48 1.53 -1.71
C MET A 156 -2.76 0.04 -1.52
N HIS A 157 -3.75 -0.28 -0.68
CA HIS A 157 -4.04 -1.67 -0.36
C HIS A 157 -4.35 -2.47 -1.62
N LEU A 158 -3.80 -3.67 -1.72
CA LEU A 158 -3.90 -4.47 -2.94
C LEU A 158 -4.71 -5.73 -2.69
N HIS A 159 -5.96 -5.72 -3.11
CA HIS A 159 -6.80 -6.91 -3.18
C HIS A 159 -6.35 -7.79 -4.34
N GLN A 160 -6.32 -9.10 -4.13
CA GLN A 160 -5.84 -10.01 -5.15
C GLN A 160 -6.38 -11.44 -4.99
N TYR A 161 -6.52 -12.11 -6.13
CA TYR A 161 -6.82 -13.53 -6.24
C TYR A 161 -6.35 -14.10 -7.57
N LEU A 162 -6.25 -15.44 -7.64
CA LEU A 162 -5.86 -16.17 -8.84
C LEU A 162 -7.04 -16.96 -9.42
N VAL A 163 -7.09 -17.06 -10.74
CA VAL A 163 -8.12 -17.79 -11.48
C VAL A 163 -7.48 -18.87 -12.34
N LYS A 164 -8.05 -20.08 -12.31
CA LYS A 164 -7.71 -21.20 -13.19
C LYS A 164 -8.97 -21.85 -13.75
N GLY A 165 -9.03 -21.99 -15.07
CA GLY A 165 -10.22 -22.57 -15.74
C GLY A 165 -11.50 -21.80 -15.43
N GLY A 166 -11.43 -20.48 -15.28
CA GLY A 166 -12.54 -19.60 -14.95
C GLY A 166 -13.00 -19.65 -13.48
N LYS A 167 -12.27 -20.33 -12.59
CA LYS A 167 -12.62 -20.46 -11.17
C LYS A 167 -11.56 -19.80 -10.29
N ASN A 168 -12.01 -19.13 -9.26
CA ASN A 168 -11.14 -18.60 -8.21
C ASN A 168 -10.52 -19.76 -7.41
N ILE A 169 -9.19 -19.89 -7.45
CA ILE A 169 -8.48 -21.00 -6.80
C ILE A 169 -8.14 -20.74 -5.33
N PHE A 170 -8.46 -19.55 -4.81
CA PHE A 170 -8.27 -19.22 -3.39
C PHE A 170 -9.45 -19.67 -2.52
N TYR A 171 -10.60 -19.99 -3.11
CA TYR A 171 -11.80 -20.32 -2.36
C TYR A 171 -11.84 -21.78 -1.91
N ASP A 172 -12.15 -21.97 -0.64
CA ASP A 172 -12.61 -23.26 -0.06
C ASP A 172 -13.60 -22.94 1.07
N PRO A 173 -14.86 -23.44 1.00
CA PRO A 173 -15.88 -23.19 2.01
C PRO A 173 -15.49 -23.70 3.42
N ASN A 174 -14.57 -24.67 3.50
CA ASN A 174 -14.11 -25.24 4.76
C ASN A 174 -12.77 -24.59 5.22
N GLY A 175 -12.19 -23.72 4.40
CA GLY A 175 -10.94 -23.03 4.72
C GLY A 175 -11.11 -21.90 5.72
N TYR A 176 -10.01 -21.45 6.30
CA TYR A 176 -9.98 -20.32 7.22
C TYR A 176 -10.46 -19.04 6.52
N GLY A 177 -11.60 -18.49 6.98
CA GLY A 177 -12.23 -17.34 6.34
C GLY A 177 -12.62 -17.57 4.88
N GLY A 178 -12.93 -18.83 4.48
CA GLY A 178 -13.22 -19.20 3.09
C GLY A 178 -11.97 -19.30 2.20
N MET A 179 -10.77 -19.24 2.78
CA MET A 179 -9.49 -19.31 2.07
C MET A 179 -8.98 -20.76 2.04
N GLY A 180 -8.79 -21.32 0.84
CA GLY A 180 -8.24 -22.65 0.63
C GLY A 180 -6.72 -22.70 0.81
N GLU A 181 -6.16 -23.91 0.77
CA GLU A 181 -4.72 -24.15 0.99
C GLU A 181 -3.84 -23.41 -0.02
N LEU A 182 -4.23 -23.28 -1.29
CA LEU A 182 -3.46 -22.50 -2.28
C LEU A 182 -3.41 -21.02 -1.91
N GLY A 183 -4.54 -20.44 -1.51
CA GLY A 183 -4.59 -19.07 -1.04
C GLY A 183 -3.78 -18.84 0.24
N LEU A 184 -3.81 -19.81 1.16
CA LEU A 184 -2.97 -19.76 2.38
C LEU A 184 -1.48 -19.88 2.04
N CYS A 185 -1.08 -20.78 1.14
CA CYS A 185 0.31 -20.86 0.69
C CYS A 185 0.77 -19.59 -0.02
N TYR A 186 -0.10 -18.97 -0.81
CA TYR A 186 0.17 -17.68 -1.43
C TYR A 186 0.42 -16.59 -0.36
N ILE A 187 -0.43 -16.51 0.67
CA ILE A 187 -0.22 -15.65 1.84
C ILE A 187 1.11 -15.97 2.52
N GLY A 188 1.43 -17.27 2.64
CA GLY A 188 2.70 -17.72 3.22
C GLY A 188 3.92 -17.19 2.48
N GLY A 189 3.88 -17.19 1.15
CA GLY A 189 4.92 -16.61 0.31
C GLY A 189 5.06 -15.09 0.49
N LEU A 190 3.95 -14.37 0.46
CA LEU A 190 3.94 -12.92 0.68
C LEU A 190 4.55 -12.54 2.05
N LEU A 191 4.28 -13.31 3.09
CA LEU A 191 4.81 -13.04 4.43
C LEU A 191 6.25 -13.50 4.60
N ALA A 192 6.66 -14.59 3.93
CA ALA A 192 8.02 -15.10 3.97
C ALA A 192 8.98 -14.10 3.30
N HIS A 193 8.62 -13.57 2.15
CA HIS A 193 9.37 -12.59 1.38
C HIS A 193 9.02 -11.14 1.72
N GLY A 194 8.19 -10.91 2.75
CA GLY A 194 7.61 -9.59 3.05
C GLY A 194 8.66 -8.48 3.19
N ALA A 195 9.81 -8.75 3.80
CA ALA A 195 10.86 -7.76 3.98
C ALA A 195 11.54 -7.36 2.65
N SER A 196 11.89 -8.33 1.80
CA SER A 196 12.48 -8.07 0.48
C SER A 196 11.47 -7.45 -0.48
N LEU A 197 10.21 -7.91 -0.42
CA LEU A 197 9.10 -7.40 -1.21
C LEU A 197 8.89 -5.89 -0.99
N MET A 198 9.09 -5.40 0.24
CA MET A 198 8.93 -3.98 0.58
C MET A 198 9.94 -3.06 -0.12
N ALA A 199 11.04 -3.57 -0.65
CA ALA A 199 11.92 -2.77 -1.50
C ALA A 199 11.24 -2.31 -2.81
N PHE A 200 10.19 -3.01 -3.26
CA PHE A 200 9.39 -2.67 -4.43
C PHE A 200 8.03 -2.06 -4.08
N THR A 201 7.39 -2.55 -3.02
CA THR A 201 6.04 -2.11 -2.62
C THR A 201 6.05 -0.84 -1.79
N ASN A 202 7.17 -0.53 -1.12
CA ASN A 202 7.38 0.64 -0.24
C ASN A 202 8.73 1.31 -0.52
N PRO A 203 8.96 1.79 -1.77
CA PRO A 203 10.29 2.11 -2.26
C PRO A 203 10.78 3.53 -1.94
N SER A 204 10.16 4.20 -0.97
CA SER A 204 10.57 5.54 -0.54
C SER A 204 10.94 5.57 0.93
N THR A 205 11.83 6.49 1.33
CA THR A 205 12.13 6.73 2.76
C THR A 205 10.89 7.18 3.52
N ASN A 206 9.94 7.83 2.84
CA ASN A 206 8.67 8.28 3.39
C ASN A 206 7.68 7.12 3.65
N SER A 207 7.78 6.00 2.91
CA SER A 207 6.98 4.80 3.12
C SER A 207 7.04 4.30 4.56
N TYR A 208 8.23 4.32 5.15
CA TYR A 208 8.49 3.86 6.52
C TYR A 208 8.06 4.85 7.61
N ARG A 209 7.75 6.09 7.25
CA ARG A 209 7.09 7.05 8.14
C ARG A 209 5.59 6.80 8.28
N ARG A 210 4.96 6.14 7.30
CA ARG A 210 3.59 5.64 7.37
C ARG A 210 3.52 4.42 8.29
N LEU A 211 4.49 3.51 8.18
CA LEU A 211 4.49 2.21 8.86
C LEU A 211 4.97 2.31 10.32
N ILE A 212 4.27 3.13 11.10
CA ILE A 212 4.53 3.32 12.53
C ILE A 212 3.31 2.89 13.36
N PRO A 213 3.50 2.30 14.56
CA PRO A 213 2.40 1.91 15.43
C PRO A 213 1.47 3.07 15.79
N GLY A 214 0.15 2.82 15.84
CA GLY A 214 -0.85 3.79 16.32
C GLY A 214 -1.67 4.50 15.25
N PHE A 215 -1.40 4.27 13.94
CA PHE A 215 -2.13 4.85 12.82
C PHE A 215 -2.72 3.79 11.88
N GLU A 216 -3.21 2.67 12.42
CA GLU A 216 -3.73 1.51 11.67
C GLU A 216 -2.73 0.93 10.65
N ALA A 217 -1.45 1.26 10.80
CA ALA A 217 -0.39 0.84 9.89
C ALA A 217 -0.08 -0.67 10.07
N PRO A 218 -0.01 -1.45 8.98
CA PRO A 218 0.26 -2.88 9.01
C PRO A 218 1.76 -3.16 9.19
N VAL A 219 2.26 -3.00 10.42
CA VAL A 219 3.69 -3.14 10.74
C VAL A 219 4.15 -4.56 11.04
N ALA A 220 3.25 -5.54 11.07
CA ALA A 220 3.54 -6.91 11.46
C ALA A 220 3.24 -7.89 10.33
N PHE A 221 4.20 -8.76 10.03
CA PHE A 221 4.04 -9.84 9.06
C PHE A 221 3.17 -10.95 9.63
N THR A 222 1.87 -10.67 9.69
CA THR A 222 0.82 -11.60 10.07
C THR A 222 -0.34 -11.53 9.08
N PHE A 223 -1.24 -12.51 9.16
CA PHE A 223 -2.52 -12.45 8.47
C PHE A 223 -3.67 -12.69 9.46
N GLY A 224 -4.86 -12.22 9.12
CA GLY A 224 -6.05 -12.45 9.94
C GLY A 224 -7.34 -12.10 9.23
N LEU A 225 -8.45 -12.63 9.76
CA LEU A 225 -9.80 -12.34 9.29
C LEU A 225 -10.21 -10.95 9.79
N ALA A 226 -10.54 -10.05 8.87
CA ALA A 226 -10.94 -8.66 9.18
C ALA A 226 -9.94 -7.84 10.01
N ASN A 227 -8.70 -8.30 10.21
CA ASN A 227 -7.70 -7.62 11.03
C ASN A 227 -6.98 -6.52 10.25
N ARG A 228 -7.30 -5.25 10.53
CA ARG A 228 -6.69 -4.07 9.89
C ARG A 228 -5.26 -3.78 10.31
N SER A 229 -4.78 -4.38 11.42
CA SER A 229 -3.39 -4.20 11.88
C SER A 229 -2.40 -5.23 11.32
N ALA A 230 -2.89 -6.28 10.64
CA ALA A 230 -2.09 -7.29 9.98
C ALA A 230 -1.59 -6.81 8.60
N ALA A 231 -0.42 -7.30 8.16
CA ALA A 231 0.09 -7.05 6.81
C ALA A 231 -0.83 -7.61 5.73
N ILE A 232 -1.50 -8.74 6.01
CA ILE A 232 -2.48 -9.34 5.12
C ILE A 232 -3.81 -9.53 5.84
N ARG A 233 -4.87 -8.98 5.25
CA ARG A 233 -6.25 -9.17 5.70
C ARG A 233 -6.98 -10.10 4.74
N ILE A 234 -7.77 -11.03 5.31
CA ILE A 234 -8.80 -11.77 4.57
C ILE A 234 -10.11 -11.04 4.87
N PRO A 235 -10.78 -10.44 3.87
CA PRO A 235 -12.05 -9.74 4.09
C PRO A 235 -13.15 -10.69 4.53
N SER A 236 -13.78 -10.46 5.69
CA SER A 236 -14.81 -11.34 6.26
C SER A 236 -16.20 -11.15 5.64
N TYR A 237 -16.41 -10.07 4.91
CA TYR A 237 -17.70 -9.73 4.28
C TYR A 237 -17.90 -10.36 2.91
N ILE A 238 -16.92 -11.11 2.40
CA ILE A 238 -17.01 -11.79 1.12
C ILE A 238 -17.74 -13.12 1.30
N THR A 239 -18.90 -13.22 0.66
CA THR A 239 -19.74 -14.44 0.65
C THR A 239 -19.77 -15.14 -0.72
N ASP A 240 -19.32 -14.45 -1.76
CA ASP A 240 -19.28 -14.96 -3.13
C ASP A 240 -17.95 -15.73 -3.34
N PRO A 241 -18.00 -17.04 -3.65
CA PRO A 241 -16.82 -17.86 -3.94
C PRO A 241 -15.89 -17.26 -5.00
N GLU A 242 -16.45 -16.67 -6.05
CA GLU A 242 -15.68 -16.11 -7.16
C GLU A 242 -14.96 -14.81 -6.79
N ARG A 243 -15.31 -14.23 -5.64
CA ARG A 243 -14.73 -12.98 -5.12
C ARG A 243 -13.84 -13.18 -3.91
N GLN A 244 -13.57 -14.42 -3.48
CA GLN A 244 -12.66 -14.71 -2.39
C GLN A 244 -11.28 -14.16 -2.70
N ARG A 245 -10.71 -13.40 -1.77
CA ARG A 245 -9.48 -12.65 -1.97
C ARG A 245 -8.72 -12.37 -0.68
N LEU A 246 -7.47 -12.02 -0.83
CA LEU A 246 -6.68 -11.41 0.24
C LEU A 246 -6.43 -9.93 -0.08
N GLU A 247 -6.05 -9.17 0.93
CA GLU A 247 -5.67 -7.77 0.86
C GLU A 247 -4.27 -7.60 1.45
N LEU A 248 -3.31 -7.21 0.62
CA LEU A 248 -1.97 -6.80 1.05
C LEU A 248 -2.02 -5.32 1.44
N ARG A 249 -1.76 -5.02 2.72
CA ARG A 249 -1.96 -3.69 3.30
C ARG A 249 -0.68 -2.87 3.44
N THR A 250 0.48 -3.49 3.36
CA THR A 250 1.78 -2.81 3.53
C THR A 250 2.10 -1.83 2.40
N ILE A 251 1.74 -2.17 1.17
CA ILE A 251 2.06 -1.45 -0.06
C ILE A 251 1.54 0.00 -0.06
N ASP A 252 2.26 0.91 -0.71
CA ASP A 252 1.85 2.29 -0.93
C ASP A 252 2.04 2.74 -2.39
N ALA A 253 1.40 3.85 -2.75
CA ALA A 253 1.32 4.33 -4.13
C ALA A 253 2.61 5.00 -4.65
N THR A 254 3.71 5.05 -3.90
CA THR A 254 5.02 5.46 -4.42
C THR A 254 5.68 4.38 -5.26
N CYS A 255 5.19 3.14 -5.18
CA CYS A 255 5.72 2.03 -5.94
C CYS A 255 5.60 2.24 -7.46
N ASN A 256 6.50 1.58 -8.20
CA ASN A 256 6.29 1.33 -9.61
C ASN A 256 5.37 0.10 -9.74
N PRO A 257 4.12 0.25 -10.23
CA PRO A 257 3.14 -0.83 -10.20
C PRO A 257 3.56 -2.05 -11.04
N TYR A 258 4.29 -1.85 -12.14
CA TYR A 258 4.78 -2.98 -12.95
C TYR A 258 5.79 -3.85 -12.19
N LEU A 259 6.65 -3.24 -11.38
CA LEU A 259 7.60 -3.97 -10.55
C LEU A 259 6.93 -4.53 -9.29
N ALA A 260 6.18 -3.71 -8.58
CA ALA A 260 5.56 -4.09 -7.31
C ALA A 260 4.54 -5.23 -7.48
N PHE A 261 3.63 -5.13 -8.46
CA PHE A 261 2.62 -6.15 -8.68
C PHE A 261 3.22 -7.47 -9.18
N SER A 262 4.28 -7.39 -10.02
CA SER A 262 5.03 -8.57 -10.42
C SER A 262 5.74 -9.23 -9.23
N ALA A 263 6.41 -8.46 -8.38
CA ALA A 263 7.09 -8.98 -7.20
C ALA A 263 6.10 -9.62 -6.21
N VAL A 264 4.91 -9.02 -6.04
CA VAL A 264 3.82 -9.58 -5.22
C VAL A 264 3.38 -10.93 -5.78
N LEU A 265 3.11 -11.02 -7.08
CA LEU A 265 2.74 -12.29 -7.73
C LEU A 265 3.84 -13.35 -7.54
N MET A 266 5.09 -12.99 -7.79
CA MET A 266 6.22 -13.92 -7.68
C MET A 266 6.42 -14.45 -6.25
N ALA A 267 6.27 -13.59 -5.24
CA ALA A 267 6.32 -13.99 -3.84
C ALA A 267 5.19 -14.98 -3.48
N GLY A 268 3.98 -14.70 -3.96
CA GLY A 268 2.84 -15.60 -3.76
C GLY A 268 3.00 -16.96 -4.45
N LEU A 269 3.51 -16.96 -5.69
CA LEU A 269 3.80 -18.20 -6.45
C LEU A 269 4.87 -19.06 -5.76
N ASP A 270 5.96 -18.44 -5.28
CA ASP A 270 6.96 -19.16 -4.49
C ASP A 270 6.35 -19.82 -3.25
N GLY A 271 5.41 -19.13 -2.59
CA GLY A 271 4.67 -19.68 -1.47
C GLY A 271 3.85 -20.92 -1.82
N ILE A 272 3.16 -20.90 -2.98
CA ILE A 272 2.40 -22.05 -3.48
C ILE A 272 3.34 -23.21 -3.86
N GLU A 273 4.36 -22.94 -4.65
CA GLU A 273 5.30 -23.94 -5.14
C GLU A 273 6.05 -24.66 -4.01
N ARG A 274 6.43 -23.91 -2.98
CA ARG A 274 7.13 -24.45 -1.79
C ARG A 274 6.19 -24.97 -0.70
N GLY A 275 4.89 -24.80 -0.84
CA GLY A 275 3.89 -25.18 0.15
C GLY A 275 4.07 -24.45 1.48
N ILE A 276 4.34 -23.16 1.46
CA ILE A 276 4.59 -22.36 2.67
C ILE A 276 3.26 -22.10 3.39
N ASP A 277 2.90 -22.98 4.33
CA ASP A 277 1.73 -22.76 5.19
C ASP A 277 2.05 -21.67 6.22
N PRO A 278 1.37 -20.50 6.19
CA PRO A 278 1.64 -19.39 7.08
C PRO A 278 1.32 -19.71 8.55
N ARG A 279 0.42 -20.67 8.79
CA ARG A 279 0.04 -21.14 10.14
C ARG A 279 1.20 -21.90 10.78
N ARG A 280 1.85 -22.79 10.02
CA ARG A 280 3.01 -23.57 10.47
C ARG A 280 4.28 -22.75 10.56
N SER A 281 4.39 -21.70 9.73
CA SER A 281 5.53 -20.79 9.68
C SER A 281 5.47 -19.70 10.77
N GLY A 282 4.42 -19.67 11.59
CA GLY A 282 4.29 -18.74 12.71
C GLY A 282 3.83 -17.33 12.34
N TYR A 283 3.19 -17.16 11.15
CA TYR A 283 2.65 -15.88 10.70
C TYR A 283 1.20 -15.63 11.12
N GLY A 284 0.58 -16.51 11.86
CA GLY A 284 -0.79 -16.38 12.33
C GLY A 284 -1.63 -17.64 12.10
N PRO A 285 -2.98 -17.54 12.06
CA PRO A 285 -3.77 -16.29 12.00
C PRO A 285 -3.72 -15.49 13.30
N CYS A 286 -3.82 -14.14 13.19
CA CYS A 286 -3.91 -13.22 14.31
C CYS A 286 -5.23 -12.44 14.25
N GLU A 287 -6.14 -12.74 15.18
CA GLU A 287 -7.46 -12.09 15.27
C GLU A 287 -7.46 -10.85 16.18
N LYS A 288 -6.42 -10.72 17.00
CA LYS A 288 -6.31 -9.60 17.92
C LYS A 288 -5.73 -8.37 17.24
N ASN A 289 -6.16 -7.19 17.68
CA ASN A 289 -5.48 -5.96 17.32
C ASN A 289 -4.04 -6.01 17.86
N LEU A 290 -3.06 -5.92 16.96
CA LEU A 290 -1.63 -6.07 17.28
C LEU A 290 -1.13 -5.02 18.28
N TYR A 291 -1.77 -3.87 18.35
CA TYR A 291 -1.44 -2.81 19.32
C TYR A 291 -1.84 -3.16 20.77
N GLN A 292 -2.73 -4.13 20.95
CA GLN A 292 -3.21 -4.60 22.25
C GLN A 292 -2.47 -5.84 22.75
N LEU A 293 -1.51 -6.36 21.99
CA LEU A 293 -0.73 -7.54 22.36
C LEU A 293 0.24 -7.23 23.50
N SER A 294 0.41 -8.19 24.42
CA SER A 294 1.45 -8.16 25.43
C SER A 294 2.85 -8.22 24.81
N GLN A 295 3.87 -7.77 25.54
CA GLN A 295 5.26 -7.82 25.09
C GLN A 295 5.70 -9.24 24.71
N LYS A 296 5.23 -10.27 25.45
CA LYS A 296 5.51 -11.69 25.16
C LYS A 296 4.86 -12.18 23.88
N GLU A 297 3.68 -11.69 23.52
CA GLU A 297 3.01 -12.00 22.25
C GLU A 297 3.72 -11.29 21.09
N ARG A 298 4.06 -10.01 21.29
CA ARG A 298 4.79 -9.21 20.28
C ARG A 298 6.16 -9.78 19.92
N SER A 299 6.90 -10.35 20.90
CA SER A 299 8.22 -10.93 20.64
C SER A 299 8.20 -12.16 19.72
N LYS A 300 7.03 -12.75 19.45
CA LYS A 300 6.84 -13.87 18.53
C LYS A 300 6.48 -13.44 17.11
N ILE A 301 6.19 -12.16 16.89
CA ILE A 301 5.76 -11.61 15.62
C ILE A 301 6.97 -11.05 14.90
N ARG A 302 7.07 -11.32 13.60
CA ARG A 302 8.03 -10.67 12.72
C ARG A 302 7.47 -9.32 12.29
N PHE A 303 8.26 -8.27 12.46
CA PHE A 303 7.86 -6.92 12.05
C PHE A 303 8.42 -6.57 10.68
N ALA A 304 7.72 -5.68 10.00
CA ALA A 304 8.17 -5.07 8.76
C ALA A 304 9.48 -4.29 8.99
N PRO A 305 10.34 -4.14 7.96
CA PRO A 305 11.47 -3.22 8.00
C PRO A 305 11.05 -1.84 8.51
N SER A 306 11.92 -1.20 9.29
CA SER A 306 11.69 0.15 9.83
C SER A 306 12.23 1.25 8.91
N SER A 307 12.96 0.88 7.87
CA SER A 307 13.57 1.80 6.91
C SER A 307 13.70 1.18 5.52
N LEU A 308 13.84 2.04 4.51
CA LEU A 308 14.15 1.59 3.15
C LEU A 308 15.48 0.83 3.10
N SER A 309 16.49 1.25 3.87
CA SER A 309 17.78 0.57 3.96
C SER A 309 17.64 -0.89 4.42
N GLU A 310 16.78 -1.16 5.40
CA GLU A 310 16.52 -2.53 5.87
C GLU A 310 15.82 -3.37 4.80
N ALA A 311 14.85 -2.80 4.07
CA ALA A 311 14.16 -3.49 2.98
C ALA A 311 15.10 -3.79 1.81
N LEU A 312 15.98 -2.85 1.44
CA LEU A 312 16.99 -3.08 0.39
C LEU A 312 17.97 -4.17 0.80
N LYS A 313 18.43 -4.17 2.06
CA LYS A 313 19.28 -5.24 2.58
C LYS A 313 18.57 -6.60 2.59
N ALA A 314 17.27 -6.62 2.87
CA ALA A 314 16.49 -7.84 2.77
C ALA A 314 16.39 -8.33 1.32
N LEU A 315 16.23 -7.42 0.34
CA LEU A 315 16.20 -7.75 -1.08
C LEU A 315 17.54 -8.35 -1.56
N GLU A 316 18.67 -7.82 -1.10
CA GLU A 316 20.01 -8.39 -1.40
C GLU A 316 20.13 -9.85 -0.93
N GLN A 317 19.46 -10.23 0.14
CA GLN A 317 19.54 -11.54 0.77
C GLN A 317 18.45 -12.52 0.31
N ASP A 318 17.35 -12.02 -0.21
CA ASP A 318 16.15 -12.78 -0.54
C ASP A 318 15.50 -12.24 -1.84
N HIS A 319 16.04 -12.64 -2.99
CA HIS A 319 15.57 -12.21 -4.30
C HIS A 319 15.42 -13.37 -5.32
N GLU A 320 15.87 -14.57 -5.00
CA GLU A 320 15.83 -15.72 -5.91
C GLU A 320 14.42 -15.99 -6.48
N TYR A 321 13.38 -15.75 -5.67
CA TYR A 321 11.99 -15.94 -6.11
C TYR A 321 11.61 -15.01 -7.26
N LEU A 322 12.22 -13.82 -7.37
CA LEU A 322 11.97 -12.84 -8.43
C LEU A 322 12.57 -13.25 -9.78
N LEU A 323 13.67 -14.00 -9.76
CA LEU A 323 14.40 -14.40 -10.97
C LEU A 323 13.73 -15.54 -11.72
N ARG A 324 12.81 -16.26 -11.08
CA ARG A 324 12.11 -17.38 -11.68
C ARG A 324 11.39 -16.97 -12.95
N GLY A 325 11.48 -17.83 -13.96
CA GLY A 325 10.90 -17.57 -15.27
C GLY A 325 11.46 -16.35 -15.99
N GLY A 326 12.55 -15.73 -15.51
CA GLY A 326 13.09 -14.51 -16.08
C GLY A 326 12.15 -13.30 -15.94
N VAL A 327 11.33 -13.26 -14.89
CA VAL A 327 10.41 -12.15 -14.60
C VAL A 327 11.18 -10.90 -14.23
N PHE A 328 12.15 -11.04 -13.34
CA PHE A 328 13.21 -10.07 -13.09
C PHE A 328 14.54 -10.64 -13.58
N THR A 329 15.52 -9.78 -13.80
CA THR A 329 16.90 -10.14 -14.08
C THR A 329 17.82 -9.61 -12.98
N GLU A 330 18.96 -10.24 -12.76
CA GLU A 330 19.98 -9.77 -11.82
C GLU A 330 20.34 -8.30 -12.09
N GLU A 331 20.57 -7.97 -13.37
CA GLU A 331 20.89 -6.60 -13.78
C GLU A 331 19.80 -5.58 -13.36
N GLN A 332 18.52 -5.95 -13.49
CA GLN A 332 17.41 -5.08 -13.05
C GLN A 332 17.41 -4.90 -11.53
N LEU A 333 17.69 -5.97 -10.78
CA LEU A 333 17.79 -5.93 -9.32
C LEU A 333 18.97 -5.06 -8.86
N ASP A 334 20.14 -5.23 -9.48
CA ASP A 334 21.34 -4.44 -9.19
C ASP A 334 21.12 -2.94 -9.48
N MET A 335 20.51 -2.63 -10.63
CA MET A 335 20.17 -1.24 -10.98
C MET A 335 19.18 -0.64 -9.98
N TRP A 336 18.17 -1.39 -9.57
CA TRP A 336 17.19 -0.95 -8.59
C TRP A 336 17.81 -0.70 -7.22
N LEU A 337 18.56 -1.66 -6.71
CA LEU A 337 19.30 -1.57 -5.45
C LEU A 337 20.20 -0.34 -5.42
N LYS A 338 21.03 -0.17 -6.45
CA LYS A 338 21.93 0.97 -6.57
C LYS A 338 21.19 2.30 -6.53
N ALA A 339 20.17 2.45 -7.38
CA ALA A 339 19.39 3.70 -7.46
C ALA A 339 18.73 4.04 -6.11
N LYS A 340 18.20 3.03 -5.40
CA LYS A 340 17.54 3.24 -4.11
C LYS A 340 18.52 3.47 -2.95
N GLN A 341 19.69 2.86 -2.99
CA GLN A 341 20.76 3.13 -2.03
C GLN A 341 21.29 4.57 -2.18
N GLU A 342 21.44 5.06 -3.41
CA GLU A 342 21.82 6.46 -3.69
C GLU A 342 20.75 7.44 -3.16
N GLU A 343 19.45 7.17 -3.37
CA GLU A 343 18.34 7.96 -2.83
C GLU A 343 18.37 8.02 -1.29
N VAL A 344 18.62 6.88 -0.65
CA VAL A 344 18.73 6.77 0.81
C VAL A 344 19.93 7.60 1.31
N ALA A 345 21.09 7.46 0.69
CA ALA A 345 22.30 8.22 1.07
C ALA A 345 22.08 9.72 0.93
N GLU A 346 21.49 10.16 -0.19
CA GLU A 346 21.16 11.57 -0.41
C GLU A 346 20.18 12.10 0.64
N PHE A 347 19.18 11.31 1.04
CA PHE A 347 18.21 11.72 2.05
C PHE A 347 18.85 11.89 3.43
N TYR A 348 19.73 10.96 3.85
CA TYR A 348 20.37 11.01 5.17
C TYR A 348 21.48 12.06 5.29
N ASP A 349 22.02 12.54 4.17
CA ASP A 349 22.95 13.67 4.14
C ASP A 349 22.27 15.02 4.48
N LYS A 350 20.95 15.06 4.50
CA LYS A 350 20.17 16.29 4.66
C LYS A 350 19.59 16.41 6.07
N PRO A 351 19.99 17.42 6.88
CA PRO A 351 19.41 17.65 8.20
C PRO A 351 17.90 17.86 8.12
N HIS A 352 17.17 17.22 9.03
CA HIS A 352 15.73 17.40 9.13
C HIS A 352 15.39 18.55 10.08
N PRO A 353 14.42 19.45 9.76
CA PRO A 353 14.07 20.58 10.63
C PRO A 353 13.77 20.22 12.08
N TYR A 354 13.21 19.03 12.32
CA TYR A 354 12.89 18.55 13.65
C TYR A 354 14.11 18.21 14.51
N GLU A 355 15.27 17.97 13.89
CA GLU A 355 16.55 17.79 14.60
C GLU A 355 16.97 19.07 15.34
N TYR A 356 16.64 20.24 14.78
CA TYR A 356 16.84 21.53 15.48
C TYR A 356 15.97 21.64 16.74
N VAL A 357 14.74 21.10 16.71
CA VAL A 357 13.89 21.07 17.91
C VAL A 357 14.47 20.16 18.99
N LEU A 358 15.11 19.06 18.60
CA LEU A 358 15.62 18.05 19.53
C LEU A 358 17.03 18.37 20.05
N TYR A 359 17.89 18.99 19.23
CA TYR A 359 19.33 18.96 19.44
C TYR A 359 20.04 20.33 19.39
N TYR A 360 19.33 21.42 19.03
CA TYR A 360 20.00 22.72 18.80
C TYR A 360 20.74 23.25 20.03
N ASP A 361 20.23 22.98 21.22
CA ASP A 361 20.78 23.49 22.50
C ASP A 361 21.58 22.41 23.30
N LEU A 362 21.94 21.30 22.67
CA LEU A 362 22.72 20.24 23.33
C LEU A 362 24.21 20.57 23.34
#